data_f0b87c74374dba44abfdba1d9307673d
#
_entry.id   f0b87c74374dba44abfdba1d9307673d
#
_cell.length_a   1.000
_cell.length_b   1.000
_cell.length_c   1.000
_cell.angle_alpha   90.00
_cell.angle_beta   90.00
_cell.angle_gamma   90.00
#
_symmetry.space_group_name_H-M   'P 1'
#
loop_
_entity.id
_entity.type
_entity.pdbx_description
1 polymer ?
#
loop_
_entity_poly.entity_id
_entity_poly.type
_entity_poly.pdbx_seq_one_letter_code
_entity_poly.pdbx_strand_id
1 'polypeptide(L)'
;IDAEIVIELTPTNLKDGEPGLSHITSAMKYSKNVITVNKGPLSVAFPSLIELANYNGIMFKFSGTVGGGTPILEFAKRCLKGDRIVSFKGILNGTTNFILSKMEEGLTFQEALKDAQVKGYAETIPSLDIDGFDAAAKLVIMANWLMGMKVALEDVNRIGITQVKTQEVSKALEKGNAIKLIASCENKKLVVKPMEVSKLDPICVNGTLNSVTFSLEYAGNQTIIGRGAGGIETASAVLRDMIEIRENIINEKNWF
;
A
#
# COMPACT_ATOMS: atom_id res chain seq x y z
N ILE A 1 -15.15 26.31 6.93
CA ILE A 1 -15.07 26.31 5.44
C ILE A 1 -16.30 25.58 4.93
N ASP A 2 -17.00 26.19 4.00
CA ASP A 2 -18.11 25.56 3.30
C ASP A 2 -17.55 24.63 2.21
N ALA A 3 -17.36 23.37 2.56
CA ALA A 3 -16.86 22.32 1.68
C ALA A 3 -17.52 20.99 2.04
N GLU A 4 -17.86 20.19 1.06
CA GLU A 4 -18.45 18.84 1.24
C GLU A 4 -17.38 17.76 1.38
N ILE A 5 -16.19 18.01 0.85
CA ILE A 5 -15.08 17.05 0.81
C ILE A 5 -13.80 17.73 1.33
N VAL A 6 -13.10 17.05 2.20
CA VAL A 6 -11.75 17.41 2.65
C VAL A 6 -10.76 16.39 2.11
N ILE A 7 -9.69 16.87 1.47
CA ILE A 7 -8.61 16.03 0.95
C ILE A 7 -7.37 16.25 1.82
N GLU A 8 -6.94 15.23 2.51
CA GLU A 8 -5.78 15.26 3.39
C GLU A 8 -4.57 14.67 2.67
N LEU A 9 -3.52 15.50 2.50
CA LEU A 9 -2.31 15.20 1.72
C LEU A 9 -1.02 15.57 2.50
N THR A 10 -1.09 15.63 3.83
CA THR A 10 0.10 15.97 4.64
C THR A 10 1.13 14.83 4.64
N PRO A 11 2.39 15.11 4.99
CA PRO A 11 3.44 14.09 5.03
C PRO A 11 3.08 12.91 5.95
N THR A 12 3.49 11.71 5.53
CA THR A 12 3.25 10.49 6.31
C THR A 12 4.11 10.45 7.57
N ASN A 13 3.46 10.29 8.72
CA ASN A 13 4.08 10.03 10.00
C ASN A 13 3.52 8.73 10.58
N LEU A 14 4.35 7.69 10.60
CA LEU A 14 3.95 6.34 11.04
C LEU A 14 4.00 6.17 12.57
N LYS A 15 4.50 7.18 13.32
CA LYS A 15 4.62 7.09 14.79
C LYS A 15 3.29 7.38 15.49
N ASP A 16 2.63 8.45 15.09
CA ASP A 16 1.39 8.92 15.72
C ASP A 16 0.31 9.36 14.73
N GLY A 17 0.62 9.34 13.44
CA GLY A 17 -0.30 9.75 12.37
C GLY A 17 -0.49 11.25 12.20
N GLU A 18 0.18 12.09 13.01
CA GLU A 18 -0.02 13.54 12.99
C GLU A 18 0.81 14.26 11.92
N PRO A 19 0.31 15.36 11.39
CA PRO A 19 -0.94 16.07 11.69
C PRO A 19 -2.18 15.49 10.97
N GLY A 20 -2.00 14.52 10.09
CA GLY A 20 -3.06 13.93 9.26
C GLY A 20 -4.22 13.37 10.08
N LEU A 21 -3.94 12.69 11.19
CA LEU A 21 -4.96 12.10 12.06
C LEU A 21 -5.90 13.17 12.65
N SER A 22 -5.34 14.27 13.14
CA SER A 22 -6.13 15.40 13.65
C SER A 22 -6.96 16.08 12.56
N HIS A 23 -6.41 16.23 11.35
CA HIS A 23 -7.13 16.81 10.21
C HIS A 23 -8.32 15.94 9.80
N ILE A 24 -8.09 14.62 9.64
CA ILE A 24 -9.12 13.65 9.27
C ILE A 24 -10.23 13.62 10.32
N THR A 25 -9.87 13.44 11.59
CA THR A 25 -10.85 13.35 12.68
C THR A 25 -11.66 14.64 12.85
N SER A 26 -11.02 15.81 12.68
CA SER A 26 -11.70 17.09 12.69
C SER A 26 -12.71 17.20 11.54
N ALA A 27 -12.30 16.88 10.30
CA ALA A 27 -13.19 16.91 9.14
C ALA A 27 -14.40 15.98 9.33
N MET A 28 -14.18 14.75 9.82
CA MET A 28 -15.24 13.79 10.09
C MET A 28 -16.24 14.27 11.15
N LYS A 29 -15.77 14.90 12.25
CA LYS A 29 -16.61 15.50 13.29
C LYS A 29 -17.50 16.64 12.78
N TYR A 30 -17.09 17.32 11.71
CA TYR A 30 -17.90 18.33 11.02
C TYR A 30 -18.68 17.76 9.84
N SER A 31 -18.92 16.43 9.83
CA SER A 31 -19.70 15.70 8.81
C SER A 31 -19.19 15.95 7.38
N LYS A 32 -17.88 16.12 7.20
CA LYS A 32 -17.27 16.24 5.88
C LYS A 32 -16.81 14.88 5.38
N ASN A 33 -17.07 14.59 4.11
CA ASN A 33 -16.44 13.45 3.45
C ASN A 33 -14.93 13.64 3.40
N VAL A 34 -14.16 12.57 3.57
CA VAL A 34 -12.70 12.66 3.66
C VAL A 34 -12.04 11.74 2.65
N ILE A 35 -11.03 12.29 1.97
CA ILE A 35 -10.10 11.53 1.14
C ILE A 35 -8.71 11.71 1.73
N THR A 36 -7.94 10.64 1.86
CA THR A 36 -6.53 10.72 2.24
C THR A 36 -5.65 9.78 1.42
N VAL A 37 -4.41 10.17 1.20
CA VAL A 37 -3.34 9.32 0.66
C VAL A 37 -2.24 9.08 1.70
N ASN A 38 -2.44 9.58 2.91
CA ASN A 38 -1.50 9.50 4.02
C ASN A 38 -1.67 8.17 4.78
N LYS A 39 -0.63 7.36 4.77
CA LYS A 39 -0.64 6.05 5.44
C LYS A 39 -0.57 6.15 6.97
N GLY A 40 -0.01 7.24 7.50
CA GLY A 40 0.20 7.43 8.95
C GLY A 40 -1.09 7.25 9.76
N PRO A 41 -2.13 8.06 9.55
CA PRO A 41 -3.41 7.95 10.27
C PRO A 41 -4.03 6.55 10.18
N LEU A 42 -3.97 5.94 8.98
CA LEU A 42 -4.54 4.60 8.75
C LEU A 42 -3.72 3.48 9.41
N SER A 43 -2.40 3.67 9.55
CA SER A 43 -1.55 2.67 10.22
C SER A 43 -1.72 2.67 11.73
N VAL A 44 -2.10 3.83 12.30
CA VAL A 44 -2.22 4.04 13.75
C VAL A 44 -3.65 3.84 14.26
N ALA A 45 -4.66 4.29 13.50
CA ALA A 45 -6.02 4.43 14.02
C ALA A 45 -7.10 3.89 13.06
N PHE A 46 -6.79 2.91 12.20
CA PHE A 46 -7.70 2.44 11.16
C PHE A 46 -9.11 2.09 11.68
N PRO A 47 -9.27 1.21 12.72
CA PRO A 47 -10.60 0.85 13.19
C PRO A 47 -11.41 2.05 13.69
N SER A 48 -10.77 2.94 14.45
CA SER A 48 -11.42 4.13 15.02
C SER A 48 -11.83 5.14 13.94
N LEU A 49 -11.04 5.30 12.88
CA LEU A 49 -11.37 6.17 11.75
C LEU A 49 -12.57 5.63 10.97
N ILE A 50 -12.64 4.33 10.74
CA ILE A 50 -13.81 3.70 10.08
C ILE A 50 -15.06 3.84 10.94
N GLU A 51 -14.93 3.61 12.25
CA GLU A 51 -16.06 3.77 13.19
C GLU A 51 -16.56 5.22 13.23
N LEU A 52 -15.64 6.19 13.29
CA LEU A 52 -15.98 7.61 13.29
C LEU A 52 -16.65 8.05 11.97
N ALA A 53 -16.18 7.55 10.83
CA ALA A 53 -16.79 7.81 9.54
C ALA A 53 -18.23 7.26 9.47
N ASN A 54 -18.43 6.03 9.91
CA ASN A 54 -19.73 5.39 9.95
C ASN A 54 -20.69 6.12 10.91
N TYR A 55 -20.20 6.52 12.10
CA TYR A 55 -21.01 7.25 13.09
C TYR A 55 -21.52 8.59 12.55
N ASN A 56 -20.69 9.30 11.78
CA ASN A 56 -21.07 10.59 11.19
C ASN A 56 -21.75 10.46 9.81
N GLY A 57 -21.96 9.24 9.31
CA GLY A 57 -22.62 8.99 8.02
C GLY A 57 -21.85 9.59 6.83
N ILE A 58 -20.51 9.66 6.90
CA ILE A 58 -19.68 10.24 5.85
C ILE A 58 -18.87 9.16 5.11
N MET A 59 -18.49 9.47 3.89
CA MET A 59 -17.57 8.63 3.12
C MET A 59 -16.13 8.95 3.48
N PHE A 60 -15.38 7.89 3.82
CA PHE A 60 -13.93 7.96 4.04
C PHE A 60 -13.21 7.14 2.97
N LYS A 61 -12.44 7.79 2.14
CA LYS A 61 -11.73 7.22 0.99
C LYS A 61 -10.22 7.35 1.14
N PHE A 62 -9.51 6.30 0.74
CA PHE A 62 -8.06 6.22 0.93
C PHE A 62 -7.37 5.31 -0.11
N SER A 63 -7.96 5.19 -1.29
CA SER A 63 -7.46 4.25 -2.31
C SER A 63 -6.01 4.51 -2.73
N GLY A 64 -5.57 5.79 -2.70
CA GLY A 64 -4.20 6.17 -3.03
C GLY A 64 -3.14 5.80 -1.99
N THR A 65 -3.52 5.33 -0.80
CA THR A 65 -2.56 4.93 0.25
C THR A 65 -1.83 3.62 -0.07
N VAL A 66 -2.46 2.72 -0.84
CA VAL A 66 -1.88 1.44 -1.24
C VAL A 66 -1.93 1.32 -2.76
N GLY A 67 -0.75 1.25 -3.38
CA GLY A 67 -0.62 1.10 -4.82
C GLY A 67 -0.64 2.39 -5.63
N GLY A 68 -0.70 3.57 -4.98
CA GLY A 68 -0.73 4.86 -5.68
C GLY A 68 -1.85 4.90 -6.73
N GLY A 69 -1.50 4.96 -8.02
CA GLY A 69 -2.48 4.90 -9.12
C GLY A 69 -3.11 3.54 -9.36
N THR A 70 -2.44 2.45 -8.95
CA THR A 70 -2.96 1.09 -9.09
C THR A 70 -4.09 0.83 -8.08
N PRO A 71 -5.31 0.50 -8.53
CA PRO A 71 -6.48 0.44 -7.65
C PRO A 71 -6.54 -0.86 -6.83
N ILE A 72 -5.52 -1.15 -6.02
CA ILE A 72 -5.37 -2.42 -5.29
C ILE A 72 -6.55 -2.64 -4.33
N LEU A 73 -6.89 -1.64 -3.51
CA LEU A 73 -7.96 -1.74 -2.53
C LEU A 73 -9.32 -1.86 -3.18
N GLU A 74 -9.57 -1.06 -4.24
CA GLU A 74 -10.83 -1.06 -4.97
C GLU A 74 -11.00 -2.37 -5.77
N PHE A 75 -9.94 -2.87 -6.39
CA PHE A 75 -9.95 -4.16 -7.07
C PHE A 75 -10.40 -5.28 -6.11
N ALA A 76 -9.77 -5.36 -4.93
CA ALA A 76 -10.11 -6.36 -3.94
C ALA A 76 -11.55 -6.22 -3.42
N LYS A 77 -12.02 -5.00 -3.12
CA LYS A 77 -13.35 -4.76 -2.57
C LYS A 77 -14.49 -4.91 -3.57
N ARG A 78 -14.26 -4.55 -4.84
CA ARG A 78 -15.32 -4.50 -5.84
C ARG A 78 -15.27 -5.69 -6.81
N CYS A 79 -14.09 -6.00 -7.36
CA CYS A 79 -13.97 -7.05 -8.37
C CYS A 79 -13.92 -8.46 -7.76
N LEU A 80 -13.45 -8.59 -6.50
CA LEU A 80 -13.41 -9.87 -5.80
C LEU A 80 -14.59 -10.07 -4.83
N LYS A 81 -15.58 -9.17 -4.89
CA LYS A 81 -16.80 -9.26 -4.08
C LYS A 81 -17.58 -10.53 -4.44
N GLY A 82 -17.94 -11.31 -3.42
CA GLY A 82 -18.64 -12.59 -3.57
C GLY A 82 -17.74 -13.79 -3.34
N ASP A 83 -16.41 -13.57 -3.24
CA ASP A 83 -15.45 -14.60 -2.83
C ASP A 83 -14.71 -14.16 -1.56
N ARG A 84 -14.12 -15.10 -0.85
CA ARG A 84 -13.37 -14.83 0.37
C ARG A 84 -11.87 -14.74 0.06
N ILE A 85 -11.26 -13.62 0.43
CA ILE A 85 -9.80 -13.49 0.41
C ILE A 85 -9.24 -14.33 1.56
N VAL A 86 -8.52 -15.40 1.24
CA VAL A 86 -7.88 -16.31 2.21
C VAL A 86 -6.54 -15.75 2.66
N SER A 87 -5.76 -15.24 1.71
CA SER A 87 -4.46 -14.62 1.92
C SER A 87 -4.14 -13.63 0.81
N PHE A 88 -3.13 -12.80 1.02
CA PHE A 88 -2.54 -12.00 -0.05
C PHE A 88 -1.06 -11.80 0.19
N LYS A 89 -0.32 -11.60 -0.90
CA LYS A 89 1.10 -11.26 -0.89
C LYS A 89 1.39 -10.22 -1.97
N GLY A 90 2.40 -9.37 -1.76
CA GLY A 90 2.69 -8.33 -2.74
C GLY A 90 4.07 -7.70 -2.61
N ILE A 91 4.52 -7.10 -3.72
CA ILE A 91 5.60 -6.13 -3.78
C ILE A 91 4.93 -4.76 -3.64
N LEU A 92 4.99 -4.17 -2.43
CA LEU A 92 4.26 -2.95 -2.08
C LEU A 92 5.13 -1.68 -2.05
N ASN A 93 6.44 -1.81 -2.31
CA ASN A 93 7.36 -0.67 -2.29
C ASN A 93 8.24 -0.66 -3.55
N GLY A 94 8.09 0.38 -4.37
CA GLY A 94 8.80 0.52 -5.64
C GLY A 94 10.29 0.79 -5.47
N THR A 95 10.70 1.52 -4.43
CA THR A 95 12.12 1.83 -4.15
C THR A 95 12.90 0.55 -3.88
N THR A 96 12.43 -0.30 -2.98
CA THR A 96 13.09 -1.57 -2.67
C THR A 96 13.05 -2.54 -3.84
N ASN A 97 11.96 -2.56 -4.63
CA ASN A 97 11.91 -3.38 -5.83
C ASN A 97 12.93 -2.92 -6.88
N PHE A 98 13.09 -1.60 -7.07
CA PHE A 98 14.10 -1.04 -7.96
C PHE A 98 15.52 -1.42 -7.52
N ILE A 99 15.85 -1.24 -6.22
CA ILE A 99 17.17 -1.57 -5.67
C ILE A 99 17.47 -3.05 -5.89
N LEU A 100 16.56 -3.95 -5.54
CA LEU A 100 16.74 -5.39 -5.71
C LEU A 100 16.86 -5.77 -7.20
N SER A 101 16.09 -5.12 -8.10
CA SER A 101 16.22 -5.33 -9.55
C SER A 101 17.60 -4.90 -10.08
N LYS A 102 18.18 -3.81 -9.54
CA LYS A 102 19.53 -3.39 -9.88
C LYS A 102 20.61 -4.35 -9.35
N MET A 103 20.37 -4.94 -8.20
CA MET A 103 21.24 -6.01 -7.68
C MET A 103 21.18 -7.27 -8.55
N GLU A 104 20.03 -7.58 -9.17
CA GLU A 104 19.91 -8.64 -10.19
C GLU A 104 20.77 -8.35 -11.45
N GLU A 105 21.00 -7.07 -11.77
CA GLU A 105 21.88 -6.64 -12.87
C GLU A 105 23.38 -6.65 -12.48
N GLY A 106 23.71 -7.05 -11.25
CA GLY A 106 25.08 -7.19 -10.75
C GLY A 106 25.61 -6.05 -9.88
N LEU A 107 24.79 -5.01 -9.60
CA LEU A 107 25.19 -3.93 -8.71
C LEU A 107 25.22 -4.41 -7.25
N THR A 108 26.09 -3.83 -6.46
CA THR A 108 26.01 -3.95 -4.99
C THR A 108 24.81 -3.19 -4.47
N PHE A 109 24.37 -3.50 -3.24
CA PHE A 109 23.28 -2.76 -2.59
C PHE A 109 23.56 -1.25 -2.54
N GLN A 110 24.79 -0.83 -2.24
CA GLN A 110 25.15 0.60 -2.14
C GLN A 110 25.09 1.30 -3.50
N GLU A 111 25.55 0.66 -4.56
CA GLU A 111 25.48 1.20 -5.93
C GLU A 111 24.03 1.30 -6.39
N ALA A 112 23.19 0.27 -6.14
CA ALA A 112 21.79 0.25 -6.48
C ALA A 112 20.98 1.31 -5.71
N LEU A 113 21.28 1.52 -4.43
CA LEU A 113 20.69 2.58 -3.61
C LEU A 113 21.06 3.96 -4.14
N LYS A 114 22.33 4.18 -4.48
CA LYS A 114 22.78 5.45 -5.04
C LYS A 114 22.11 5.74 -6.38
N ASP A 115 21.97 4.73 -7.24
CA ASP A 115 21.23 4.87 -8.52
C ASP A 115 19.76 5.23 -8.28
N ALA A 116 19.11 4.60 -7.29
CA ALA A 116 17.74 4.95 -6.89
C ALA A 116 17.61 6.40 -6.40
N GLN A 117 18.59 6.90 -5.64
CA GLN A 117 18.62 8.29 -5.16
C GLN A 117 18.82 9.28 -6.31
N VAL A 118 19.76 9.02 -7.21
CA VAL A 118 20.01 9.88 -8.39
C VAL A 118 18.76 9.98 -9.28
N LYS A 119 18.00 8.90 -9.43
CA LYS A 119 16.76 8.85 -10.21
C LYS A 119 15.53 9.39 -9.45
N GLY A 120 15.68 9.78 -8.18
CA GLY A 120 14.59 10.28 -7.36
C GLY A 120 13.61 9.21 -6.88
N TYR A 121 13.97 7.93 -6.93
CA TYR A 121 13.17 6.83 -6.41
C TYR A 121 13.40 6.58 -4.92
N ALA A 122 14.55 6.97 -4.39
CA ALA A 122 14.87 6.93 -2.97
C ALA A 122 15.20 8.33 -2.45
N GLU A 123 14.73 8.63 -1.25
CA GLU A 123 15.10 9.84 -0.52
C GLU A 123 16.55 9.75 0.01
N THR A 124 17.10 10.90 0.46
CA THR A 124 18.44 10.95 1.08
C THR A 124 18.50 10.05 2.33
N ILE A 125 17.40 9.96 3.09
CA ILE A 125 17.26 9.06 4.24
C ILE A 125 16.16 8.04 3.90
N PRO A 126 16.52 6.91 3.26
CA PRO A 126 15.56 5.97 2.70
C PRO A 126 15.06 4.92 3.70
N SER A 127 15.28 5.09 5.00
CA SER A 127 14.99 4.08 6.04
C SER A 127 13.55 3.58 6.03
N LEU A 128 12.56 4.46 5.75
CA LEU A 128 11.16 4.05 5.65
C LEU A 128 10.93 3.00 4.55
N ASP A 129 11.70 3.08 3.46
CA ASP A 129 11.62 2.11 2.36
C ASP A 129 12.48 0.88 2.64
N ILE A 130 13.80 1.07 2.79
CA ILE A 130 14.77 -0.04 2.84
C ILE A 130 14.64 -0.93 4.08
N ASP A 131 14.14 -0.37 5.19
CA ASP A 131 13.83 -1.14 6.40
C ASP A 131 12.40 -1.75 6.35
N GLY A 132 11.61 -1.47 5.28
CA GLY A 132 10.31 -2.08 5.02
C GLY A 132 9.12 -1.47 5.77
N PHE A 133 9.25 -0.29 6.37
CA PHE A 133 8.15 0.37 7.08
C PHE A 133 7.01 0.79 6.15
N ASP A 134 7.31 1.33 4.96
CA ASP A 134 6.28 1.69 3.97
C ASP A 134 5.47 0.46 3.52
N ALA A 135 6.15 -0.66 3.25
CA ALA A 135 5.50 -1.91 2.91
C ALA A 135 4.65 -2.47 4.07
N ALA A 136 5.14 -2.34 5.32
CA ALA A 136 4.40 -2.75 6.51
C ALA A 136 3.14 -1.89 6.74
N ALA A 137 3.22 -0.58 6.58
CA ALA A 137 2.06 0.31 6.69
C ALA A 137 0.97 -0.04 5.66
N LYS A 138 1.35 -0.28 4.42
CA LYS A 138 0.42 -0.73 3.37
C LYS A 138 -0.20 -2.09 3.69
N LEU A 139 0.60 -3.03 4.22
CA LEU A 139 0.14 -4.34 4.65
C LEU A 139 -0.92 -4.24 5.76
N VAL A 140 -0.68 -3.39 6.77
CA VAL A 140 -1.64 -3.12 7.86
C VAL A 140 -2.95 -2.56 7.32
N ILE A 141 -2.89 -1.58 6.42
CA ILE A 141 -4.08 -0.99 5.80
C ILE A 141 -4.88 -2.07 5.04
N MET A 142 -4.20 -2.90 4.24
CA MET A 142 -4.83 -3.99 3.49
C MET A 142 -5.46 -5.03 4.43
N ALA A 143 -4.77 -5.46 5.47
CA ALA A 143 -5.26 -6.47 6.42
C ALA A 143 -6.50 -5.96 7.17
N ASN A 144 -6.47 -4.72 7.65
CA ASN A 144 -7.59 -4.10 8.32
C ASN A 144 -8.80 -3.92 7.39
N TRP A 145 -8.56 -3.37 6.18
CA TRP A 145 -9.65 -3.05 5.26
C TRP A 145 -10.24 -4.26 4.55
N LEU A 146 -9.40 -5.18 4.09
CA LEU A 146 -9.84 -6.29 3.23
C LEU A 146 -10.26 -7.52 4.02
N MET A 147 -9.58 -7.79 5.16
CA MET A 147 -9.82 -8.98 5.98
C MET A 147 -10.50 -8.68 7.32
N GLY A 148 -10.82 -7.40 7.60
CA GLY A 148 -11.48 -6.99 8.85
C GLY A 148 -10.63 -7.24 10.09
N MET A 149 -9.30 -7.24 9.97
CA MET A 149 -8.39 -7.40 11.09
C MET A 149 -8.34 -6.09 11.91
N LYS A 150 -7.84 -6.19 13.15
CA LYS A 150 -7.58 -5.04 14.03
C LYS A 150 -6.11 -5.07 14.43
N VAL A 151 -5.25 -4.77 13.45
CA VAL A 151 -3.79 -4.86 13.58
C VAL A 151 -3.12 -3.50 13.38
N ALA A 152 -1.94 -3.34 13.96
CA ALA A 152 -1.09 -2.16 13.88
C ALA A 152 0.30 -2.50 13.33
N LEU A 153 1.21 -1.51 13.22
CA LEU A 153 2.56 -1.73 12.69
C LEU A 153 3.39 -2.70 13.53
N GLU A 154 3.15 -2.73 14.82
CA GLU A 154 3.83 -3.57 15.80
C GLU A 154 3.51 -5.06 15.59
N ASP A 155 2.38 -5.39 14.96
CA ASP A 155 1.97 -6.76 14.66
C ASP A 155 2.67 -7.32 13.42
N VAL A 156 3.42 -6.49 12.68
CA VAL A 156 4.12 -6.90 11.46
C VAL A 156 5.53 -7.40 11.78
N ASN A 157 5.79 -8.68 11.52
CA ASN A 157 7.15 -9.19 11.53
C ASN A 157 7.91 -8.67 10.30
N ARG A 158 8.80 -7.69 10.51
CA ARG A 158 9.43 -6.91 9.43
C ARG A 158 10.94 -7.09 9.41
N ILE A 159 11.45 -7.40 8.21
CA ILE A 159 12.88 -7.43 7.86
C ILE A 159 13.05 -6.64 6.58
N GLY A 160 13.91 -5.61 6.60
CA GLY A 160 14.25 -4.80 5.43
C GLY A 160 15.23 -5.49 4.48
N ILE A 161 15.68 -4.75 3.45
CA ILE A 161 16.57 -5.27 2.41
C ILE A 161 18.05 -4.98 2.65
N THR A 162 18.40 -4.26 3.71
CA THR A 162 19.78 -3.79 3.98
C THR A 162 20.79 -4.92 4.18
N GLN A 163 20.33 -6.11 4.57
CA GLN A 163 21.17 -7.28 4.81
C GLN A 163 21.23 -8.24 3.61
N VAL A 164 20.52 -7.94 2.51
CA VAL A 164 20.53 -8.77 1.30
C VAL A 164 21.90 -8.66 0.62
N LYS A 165 22.56 -9.80 0.42
CA LYS A 165 23.89 -9.88 -0.18
C LYS A 165 23.81 -10.15 -1.68
N THR A 166 24.73 -9.58 -2.46
CA THR A 166 24.81 -9.82 -3.90
C THR A 166 24.91 -11.31 -4.23
N GLN A 167 25.63 -12.10 -3.41
CA GLN A 167 25.74 -13.55 -3.61
C GLN A 167 24.41 -14.29 -3.45
N GLU A 168 23.52 -13.81 -2.57
CA GLU A 168 22.17 -14.38 -2.41
C GLU A 168 21.32 -14.11 -3.64
N VAL A 169 21.42 -12.88 -4.18
CA VAL A 169 20.72 -12.49 -5.40
C VAL A 169 21.21 -13.33 -6.59
N SER A 170 22.54 -13.48 -6.78
CA SER A 170 23.10 -14.30 -7.85
C SER A 170 22.66 -15.76 -7.77
N LYS A 171 22.70 -16.36 -6.58
CA LYS A 171 22.24 -17.74 -6.38
C LYS A 171 20.73 -17.93 -6.66
N ALA A 172 19.91 -16.93 -6.36
CA ALA A 172 18.49 -16.97 -6.72
C ALA A 172 18.31 -16.92 -8.24
N LEU A 173 19.08 -16.06 -8.94
CA LEU A 173 19.05 -15.95 -10.39
C LEU A 173 19.45 -17.25 -11.10
N GLU A 174 20.47 -17.95 -10.62
CA GLU A 174 20.89 -19.26 -11.14
C GLU A 174 19.76 -20.30 -11.11
N LYS A 175 18.84 -20.17 -10.16
CA LYS A 175 17.66 -21.05 -10.02
C LYS A 175 16.42 -20.55 -10.79
N GLY A 176 16.52 -19.45 -11.54
CA GLY A 176 15.39 -18.82 -12.23
C GLY A 176 14.48 -18.00 -11.32
N ASN A 177 14.98 -17.61 -10.14
CA ASN A 177 14.26 -16.83 -9.13
C ASN A 177 14.83 -15.41 -8.99
N ALA A 178 14.13 -14.54 -8.27
CA ALA A 178 14.59 -13.21 -7.89
C ALA A 178 14.37 -13.01 -6.39
N ILE A 179 15.19 -12.17 -5.74
CA ILE A 179 14.91 -11.72 -4.37
C ILE A 179 14.03 -10.48 -4.43
N LYS A 180 12.88 -10.51 -3.76
CA LYS A 180 11.93 -9.40 -3.67
C LYS A 180 11.53 -9.14 -2.23
N LEU A 181 11.27 -7.87 -1.87
CA LEU A 181 10.68 -7.54 -0.57
C LEU A 181 9.17 -7.84 -0.64
N ILE A 182 8.76 -8.93 -0.01
CA ILE A 182 7.38 -9.40 -0.01
C ILE A 182 6.68 -9.03 1.29
N ALA A 183 5.56 -8.31 1.14
CA ALA A 183 4.58 -8.12 2.20
C ALA A 183 3.49 -9.17 2.04
N SER A 184 3.16 -9.91 3.10
CA SER A 184 2.17 -11.00 3.05
C SER A 184 1.30 -11.04 4.29
N CYS A 185 0.03 -11.39 4.09
CA CYS A 185 -0.92 -11.74 5.12
C CYS A 185 -1.44 -13.16 4.85
N GLU A 186 -0.97 -14.11 5.65
CA GLU A 186 -1.35 -15.52 5.56
C GLU A 186 -1.61 -16.07 6.96
N ASN A 187 -2.70 -16.84 7.13
CA ASN A 187 -3.11 -17.36 8.44
C ASN A 187 -3.15 -16.26 9.53
N LYS A 188 -3.58 -15.05 9.18
CA LYS A 188 -3.60 -13.84 10.02
C LYS A 188 -2.22 -13.39 10.52
N LYS A 189 -1.14 -13.88 9.97
CA LYS A 189 0.22 -13.42 10.25
C LYS A 189 0.65 -12.39 9.22
N LEU A 190 1.18 -11.28 9.68
CA LEU A 190 1.67 -10.17 8.87
C LEU A 190 3.19 -10.23 8.80
N VAL A 191 3.73 -10.36 7.59
CA VAL A 191 5.18 -10.47 7.38
C VAL A 191 5.62 -9.56 6.23
N VAL A 192 6.71 -8.82 6.45
CA VAL A 192 7.44 -8.10 5.40
C VAL A 192 8.89 -8.54 5.46
N LYS A 193 9.38 -9.20 4.41
CA LYS A 193 10.78 -9.66 4.36
C LYS A 193 11.25 -9.91 2.93
N PRO A 194 12.57 -9.88 2.68
CA PRO A 194 13.13 -10.42 1.44
C PRO A 194 12.78 -11.90 1.28
N MET A 195 12.30 -12.27 0.10
CA MET A 195 11.96 -13.65 -0.24
C MET A 195 12.45 -13.98 -1.65
N GLU A 196 12.84 -15.22 -1.85
CA GLU A 196 13.10 -15.80 -3.17
C GLU A 196 11.77 -16.07 -3.85
N VAL A 197 11.56 -15.49 -5.05
CA VAL A 197 10.33 -15.56 -5.83
C VAL A 197 10.67 -16.05 -7.24
N SER A 198 9.93 -17.03 -7.74
CA SER A 198 10.12 -17.49 -9.13
C SER A 198 9.86 -16.36 -10.12
N LYS A 199 10.73 -16.22 -11.11
CA LYS A 199 10.52 -15.26 -12.22
C LYS A 199 9.29 -15.58 -13.08
N LEU A 200 8.74 -16.78 -12.94
CA LEU A 200 7.47 -17.17 -13.57
C LEU A 200 6.23 -16.82 -12.74
N ASP A 201 6.41 -16.46 -11.46
CA ASP A 201 5.28 -15.99 -10.62
C ASP A 201 4.85 -14.60 -11.08
N PRO A 202 3.57 -14.36 -11.42
CA PRO A 202 3.07 -13.04 -11.83
C PRO A 202 3.39 -11.89 -10.87
N ILE A 203 3.62 -12.19 -9.58
CA ILE A 203 4.02 -11.20 -8.59
C ILE A 203 5.44 -10.67 -8.81
N CYS A 204 6.30 -11.42 -9.53
CA CYS A 204 7.72 -11.09 -9.73
C CYS A 204 7.88 -10.00 -10.78
N VAL A 205 7.61 -8.76 -10.40
CA VAL A 205 7.78 -7.57 -11.25
C VAL A 205 9.10 -6.87 -10.97
N ASN A 206 9.58 -6.09 -11.96
CA ASN A 206 10.86 -5.38 -11.91
C ASN A 206 10.69 -3.86 -11.82
N GLY A 207 11.80 -3.17 -11.57
CA GLY A 207 11.85 -1.71 -11.50
C GLY A 207 11.04 -1.18 -10.33
N THR A 208 10.25 -0.14 -10.57
CA THR A 208 9.42 0.52 -9.54
C THR A 208 7.99 -0.01 -9.46
N LEU A 209 7.67 -1.09 -10.17
CA LEU A 209 6.33 -1.64 -10.19
C LEU A 209 5.96 -2.28 -8.84
N ASN A 210 4.70 -2.15 -8.49
CA ASN A 210 4.06 -2.91 -7.42
C ASN A 210 3.21 -4.02 -8.02
N SER A 211 3.04 -5.09 -7.26
CA SER A 211 2.18 -6.21 -7.60
C SER A 211 1.56 -6.80 -6.34
N VAL A 212 0.31 -7.24 -6.44
CA VAL A 212 -0.38 -7.95 -5.35
C VAL A 212 -1.12 -9.13 -5.92
N THR A 213 -0.92 -10.30 -5.32
CA THR A 213 -1.72 -11.50 -5.58
C THR A 213 -2.62 -11.76 -4.39
N PHE A 214 -3.92 -11.84 -4.64
CA PHE A 214 -4.95 -12.28 -3.72
C PHE A 214 -5.24 -13.75 -3.96
N SER A 215 -5.18 -14.57 -2.93
CA SER A 215 -5.61 -15.97 -2.98
C SER A 215 -7.05 -16.06 -2.47
N LEU A 216 -7.94 -16.52 -3.32
CA LEU A 216 -9.37 -16.61 -3.07
C LEU A 216 -9.78 -18.04 -2.81
N GLU A 217 -10.88 -18.22 -2.11
CA GLU A 217 -11.39 -19.54 -1.75
C GLU A 217 -11.86 -20.34 -2.98
N TYR A 218 -12.51 -19.67 -3.94
CA TYR A 218 -13.11 -20.33 -5.11
C TYR A 218 -12.43 -19.94 -6.43
N ALA A 219 -12.14 -18.65 -6.64
CA ALA A 219 -11.61 -18.16 -7.92
C ALA A 219 -10.08 -18.30 -8.06
N GLY A 220 -9.39 -18.87 -7.05
CA GLY A 220 -7.94 -19.05 -7.06
C GLY A 220 -7.17 -17.74 -6.93
N ASN A 221 -6.03 -17.63 -7.60
CA ASN A 221 -5.16 -16.48 -7.46
C ASN A 221 -5.51 -15.38 -8.48
N GLN A 222 -5.65 -14.14 -8.00
CA GLN A 222 -5.86 -12.95 -8.82
C GLN A 222 -4.74 -11.95 -8.56
N THR A 223 -4.05 -11.53 -9.62
CA THR A 223 -2.90 -10.62 -9.50
C THR A 223 -3.19 -9.29 -10.17
N ILE A 224 -2.90 -8.19 -9.48
CA ILE A 224 -2.93 -6.84 -10.02
C ILE A 224 -1.51 -6.26 -10.01
N ILE A 225 -1.12 -5.61 -11.11
CA ILE A 225 0.21 -5.02 -11.30
C ILE A 225 0.04 -3.58 -11.75
N GLY A 226 0.89 -2.68 -11.26
CA GLY A 226 0.91 -1.31 -11.73
C GLY A 226 1.92 -0.42 -10.99
N ARG A 227 1.83 0.89 -11.22
CA ARG A 227 2.71 1.88 -10.58
C ARG A 227 2.23 2.19 -9.18
N GLY A 228 3.08 1.89 -8.18
CA GLY A 228 2.75 1.99 -6.77
C GLY A 228 3.00 3.36 -6.12
N ALA A 229 3.62 4.29 -6.86
CA ALA A 229 3.97 5.63 -6.39
C ALA A 229 4.05 6.61 -7.56
N GLY A 230 4.05 7.90 -7.24
CA GLY A 230 4.14 9.01 -8.19
C GLY A 230 3.02 10.04 -7.95
N GLY A 231 3.33 11.32 -8.13
CA GLY A 231 2.37 12.41 -7.89
C GLY A 231 1.14 12.31 -8.79
N ILE A 232 1.35 12.07 -10.09
CA ILE A 232 0.27 11.94 -11.08
C ILE A 232 -0.55 10.66 -10.82
N GLU A 233 0.11 9.55 -10.54
CA GLU A 233 -0.50 8.28 -10.22
C GLU A 233 -1.38 8.39 -8.96
N THR A 234 -0.86 9.01 -7.90
CA THR A 234 -1.61 9.22 -6.66
C THR A 234 -2.76 10.22 -6.86
N ALA A 235 -2.56 11.27 -7.64
CA ALA A 235 -3.63 12.23 -7.99
C ALA A 235 -4.79 11.53 -8.73
N SER A 236 -4.50 10.57 -9.61
CA SER A 236 -5.55 9.80 -10.29
C SER A 236 -6.40 8.97 -9.30
N ALA A 237 -5.79 8.46 -8.21
CA ALA A 237 -6.53 7.77 -7.16
C ALA A 237 -7.42 8.73 -6.35
N VAL A 238 -6.91 9.92 -6.01
CA VAL A 238 -7.70 10.97 -5.36
C VAL A 238 -8.90 11.36 -6.23
N LEU A 239 -8.69 11.56 -7.53
CA LEU A 239 -9.77 11.89 -8.46
C LEU A 239 -10.82 10.78 -8.54
N ARG A 240 -10.43 9.52 -8.57
CA ARG A 240 -11.35 8.38 -8.52
C ARG A 240 -12.18 8.39 -7.24
N ASP A 241 -11.55 8.61 -6.08
CA ASP A 241 -12.23 8.70 -4.79
C ASP A 241 -13.20 9.89 -4.73
N MET A 242 -12.82 11.04 -5.33
CA MET A 242 -13.72 12.20 -5.46
C MET A 242 -14.94 11.92 -6.33
N ILE A 243 -14.76 11.27 -7.47
CA ILE A 243 -15.85 10.90 -8.38
C ILE A 243 -16.83 9.99 -7.64
N GLU A 244 -16.34 9.00 -6.90
CA GLU A 244 -17.18 8.07 -6.14
C GLU A 244 -17.99 8.79 -5.04
N ILE A 245 -17.37 9.71 -4.29
CA ILE A 245 -18.09 10.54 -3.30
C ILE A 245 -19.17 11.38 -3.99
N ARG A 246 -18.83 12.03 -5.09
CA ARG A 246 -19.77 12.86 -5.84
C ARG A 246 -20.98 12.07 -6.35
N GLU A 247 -20.75 10.88 -6.91
CA GLU A 247 -21.82 10.01 -7.39
C GLU A 247 -22.79 9.60 -6.27
N ASN A 248 -22.24 9.31 -5.08
CA ASN A 248 -23.08 8.99 -3.91
C ASN A 248 -23.92 10.19 -3.46
N ILE A 249 -23.32 11.38 -3.35
CA ILE A 249 -24.04 12.63 -2.98
C ILE A 249 -25.17 12.92 -3.98
N ILE A 250 -24.97 12.73 -5.27
CA ILE A 250 -25.98 12.97 -6.30
C ILE A 250 -27.09 11.92 -6.22
N ASN A 251 -26.74 10.65 -6.04
CA ASN A 251 -27.72 9.57 -5.95
C ASN A 251 -28.62 9.75 -4.72
N GLU A 252 -28.05 10.12 -3.57
CA GLU A 252 -28.84 10.43 -2.36
C GLU A 252 -29.84 11.58 -2.59
N LYS A 253 -29.45 12.64 -3.35
CA LYS A 253 -30.35 13.76 -3.69
C LYS A 253 -31.46 13.39 -4.69
N ASN A 254 -31.31 12.31 -5.45
CA ASN A 254 -32.30 11.86 -6.44
C ASN A 254 -33.35 10.87 -5.88
N TRP A 255 -33.25 10.49 -4.61
CA TRP A 255 -34.22 9.61 -3.93
C TRP A 255 -35.28 10.41 -3.13
N PHE A 256 -35.24 11.72 -3.16
CA PHE A 256 -36.22 12.67 -2.59
C PHE A 256 -36.77 13.56 -3.71
#